data_e3e9c16844352c63ff3d7297cb9efb9e
#
_entry.id   e3e9c16844352c63ff3d7297cb9efb9e
#
_cell.length_a   1.000
_cell.length_b   1.000
_cell.length_c   1.000
_cell.angle_alpha   90.00
_cell.angle_beta   90.00
_cell.angle_gamma   90.00
#
_symmetry.space_group_name_H-M   'P 1'
#
loop_
_entity.id
_entity.type
_entity.pdbx_description
1 polymer ?
#
loop_
_entity_poly.entity_id
_entity_poly.type
_entity_poly.pdbx_seq_one_letter_code
_entity_poly.pdbx_strand_id
1 'polypeptide(L)'
;MKKYLLYCVSLLVFIQCEKPIDCVKSSGPLKSKVYEGLTFTKLLVNKRIAVVITQGDQYKVEVKTGENLINDIEVTLSGDLLTLSDNTSCNWVRDYGETVVYITAPNITDIYSKTEQNISSNGVLTYPSLHLTLMDDVDGFSGTGTGDFYLQVANDRVFVENNEVGRFFISGTTINLDINFAEGGGVFHGENL
;
A
#
# COMPACT_ATOMS: atom_id res chain seq x y z
N MET A 1 -2.52 18.44 50.29
CA MET A 1 -2.84 17.14 49.62
C MET A 1 -3.45 17.33 48.22
N LYS A 2 -4.44 18.19 47.97
CA LYS A 2 -5.02 18.39 46.61
C LYS A 2 -4.01 18.84 45.53
N LYS A 3 -3.00 19.68 45.87
CA LYS A 3 -1.98 20.14 44.88
C LYS A 3 -1.06 19.03 44.43
N TYR A 4 -0.67 18.08 45.28
CA TYR A 4 0.19 16.96 44.89
C TYR A 4 -0.55 15.91 44.08
N LEU A 5 -1.87 15.76 44.32
CA LEU A 5 -2.71 14.88 43.51
C LEU A 5 -2.80 15.37 42.04
N LEU A 6 -2.88 16.70 41.84
CA LEU A 6 -2.90 17.30 40.48
C LEU A 6 -1.57 17.09 39.74
N TYR A 7 -0.43 17.18 40.44
CA TYR A 7 0.88 16.89 39.86
C TYR A 7 1.07 15.41 39.49
N CYS A 8 0.58 14.48 40.31
CA CYS A 8 0.62 13.04 40.01
C CYS A 8 -0.27 12.68 38.82
N VAL A 9 -1.46 13.32 38.68
CA VAL A 9 -2.34 13.07 37.53
C VAL A 9 -1.74 13.66 36.24
N SER A 10 -1.08 14.83 36.31
CA SER A 10 -0.40 15.41 35.15
C SER A 10 0.81 14.56 34.68
N LEU A 11 1.51 13.91 35.60
CA LEU A 11 2.65 13.03 35.24
C LEU A 11 2.21 11.74 34.55
N LEU A 12 1.00 11.23 34.87
CA LEU A 12 0.48 9.98 34.28
C LEU A 12 0.00 10.13 32.83
N VAL A 13 -0.29 11.34 32.37
CA VAL A 13 -0.75 11.61 30.98
C VAL A 13 0.39 11.49 29.98
N PHE A 14 1.67 11.58 30.39
CA PHE A 14 2.83 11.51 29.48
C PHE A 14 3.37 10.08 29.23
N ILE A 15 2.78 9.04 29.83
CA ILE A 15 3.31 7.66 29.73
C ILE A 15 2.66 6.86 28.58
N GLN A 16 1.72 7.44 27.83
CA GLN A 16 0.97 6.72 26.79
C GLN A 16 1.57 6.76 25.38
N CYS A 17 2.80 7.27 25.21
CA CYS A 17 3.47 7.19 23.90
C CYS A 17 4.40 5.97 23.89
N GLU A 18 3.98 4.87 23.29
CA GLU A 18 4.72 3.60 23.31
C GLU A 18 6.14 3.71 22.67
N LYS A 19 6.37 4.70 21.80
CA LYS A 19 7.69 4.96 21.17
C LYS A 19 7.88 6.45 20.86
N PRO A 20 8.10 7.34 21.85
CA PRO A 20 8.26 8.77 21.59
C PRO A 20 9.47 9.13 20.72
N ILE A 21 10.47 8.25 20.63
CA ILE A 21 11.68 8.42 19.82
C ILE A 21 11.41 8.22 18.33
N ASP A 22 10.42 7.42 17.94
CA ASP A 22 10.08 7.17 16.53
C ASP A 22 9.55 8.41 15.81
N CYS A 23 8.93 9.34 16.52
CA CYS A 23 8.35 10.56 15.94
C CYS A 23 9.39 11.53 15.37
N VAL A 24 10.60 11.51 15.92
CA VAL A 24 11.74 12.36 15.53
C VAL A 24 12.88 11.57 14.86
N LYS A 25 12.67 10.28 14.64
CA LYS A 25 13.65 9.41 14.01
C LYS A 25 13.77 9.76 12.52
N SER A 26 14.97 10.10 12.05
CA SER A 26 15.23 10.30 10.62
C SER A 26 15.17 8.95 9.89
N SER A 27 14.86 8.97 8.59
CA SER A 27 14.82 7.76 7.75
C SER A 27 16.15 7.03 7.66
N GLY A 28 17.26 7.78 7.74
CA GLY A 28 18.60 7.26 7.49
C GLY A 28 18.90 7.04 6.00
N PRO A 29 20.03 6.47 5.64
CA PRO A 29 20.37 6.15 4.27
C PRO A 29 19.41 5.10 3.70
N LEU A 30 19.23 5.12 2.37
CA LEU A 30 18.36 4.16 1.68
C LEU A 30 18.90 2.74 1.83
N LYS A 31 18.02 1.81 2.18
CA LYS A 31 18.30 0.38 2.35
C LYS A 31 17.27 -0.48 1.63
N SER A 32 17.69 -1.63 1.15
CA SER A 32 16.80 -2.64 0.55
C SER A 32 16.77 -3.91 1.38
N LYS A 33 15.59 -4.55 1.40
CA LYS A 33 15.38 -5.90 1.95
C LYS A 33 14.59 -6.73 0.95
N VAL A 34 15.12 -7.88 0.56
CA VAL A 34 14.51 -8.78 -0.42
C VAL A 34 13.88 -9.96 0.32
N TYR A 35 12.69 -10.34 -0.14
CA TYR A 35 11.94 -11.51 0.30
C TYR A 35 11.74 -12.42 -0.90
N GLU A 36 12.16 -13.67 -0.78
CA GLU A 36 12.07 -14.70 -1.80
C GLU A 36 11.21 -15.88 -1.31
N GLY A 37 10.77 -16.72 -2.23
CA GLY A 37 9.97 -17.90 -1.90
C GLY A 37 8.53 -17.63 -1.50
N LEU A 38 8.04 -16.38 -1.73
CA LEU A 38 6.65 -16.01 -1.52
C LEU A 38 5.86 -16.30 -2.79
N THR A 39 4.76 -17.06 -2.68
CA THR A 39 3.84 -17.33 -3.79
C THR A 39 2.48 -16.72 -3.44
N PHE A 40 2.04 -15.76 -4.24
CA PHE A 40 0.80 -15.01 -3.98
C PHE A 40 0.13 -14.63 -5.30
N THR A 41 -1.18 -14.39 -5.25
CA THR A 41 -1.95 -13.83 -6.36
C THR A 41 -2.75 -12.62 -5.94
N LYS A 42 -2.81 -12.33 -4.64
CA LYS A 42 -3.50 -11.17 -4.08
C LYS A 42 -2.55 -10.29 -3.31
N LEU A 43 -2.79 -8.99 -3.37
CA LEU A 43 -1.96 -7.98 -2.73
C LEU A 43 -2.83 -7.03 -1.89
N LEU A 44 -2.50 -6.88 -0.62
CA LEU A 44 -3.05 -5.85 0.27
C LEU A 44 -1.94 -4.86 0.60
N VAL A 45 -2.14 -3.60 0.23
CA VAL A 45 -1.19 -2.51 0.48
C VAL A 45 -1.76 -1.57 1.53
N ASN A 46 -1.18 -1.58 2.71
CA ASN A 46 -1.56 -0.67 3.78
C ASN A 46 -0.84 0.68 3.67
N LYS A 47 -1.25 1.64 4.49
CA LYS A 47 -0.81 3.04 4.51
C LYS A 47 0.71 3.22 4.41
N ARG A 48 1.15 4.32 3.82
CA ARG A 48 2.54 4.79 3.67
C ARG A 48 3.43 3.97 2.74
N ILE A 49 2.88 3.01 2.01
CA ILE A 49 3.64 2.15 1.10
C ILE A 49 3.23 2.44 -0.34
N ALA A 50 4.20 2.85 -1.16
CA ALA A 50 4.07 2.86 -2.61
C ALA A 50 4.46 1.50 -3.18
N VAL A 51 3.84 1.10 -4.30
CA VAL A 51 4.13 -0.19 -4.94
C VAL A 51 4.44 -0.01 -6.41
N VAL A 52 5.49 -0.72 -6.87
CA VAL A 52 5.83 -0.83 -8.29
C VAL A 52 5.77 -2.31 -8.67
N ILE A 53 4.85 -2.66 -9.59
CA ILE A 53 4.60 -4.03 -10.02
C ILE A 53 5.29 -4.26 -11.37
N THR A 54 6.06 -5.32 -11.47
CA THR A 54 6.66 -5.83 -12.72
C THR A 54 6.17 -7.25 -12.96
N GLN A 55 5.69 -7.55 -14.16
CA GLN A 55 5.41 -8.94 -14.49
C GLN A 55 6.70 -9.69 -14.80
N GLY A 56 6.83 -10.89 -14.27
CA GLY A 56 8.01 -11.75 -14.50
C GLY A 56 7.77 -13.16 -13.97
N ASP A 57 8.59 -14.09 -14.39
CA ASP A 57 8.40 -15.54 -14.14
C ASP A 57 8.65 -15.96 -12.68
N GLN A 58 9.30 -15.11 -11.90
CA GLN A 58 9.67 -15.40 -10.51
C GLN A 58 8.99 -14.44 -9.56
N TYR A 59 8.63 -14.95 -8.37
CA TYR A 59 8.17 -14.09 -7.29
C TYR A 59 9.34 -13.41 -6.59
N LYS A 60 9.32 -12.11 -6.50
CA LYS A 60 10.27 -11.31 -5.74
C LYS A 60 9.56 -10.11 -5.11
N VAL A 61 9.82 -9.87 -3.84
CA VAL A 61 9.38 -8.67 -3.15
C VAL A 61 10.61 -7.96 -2.60
N GLU A 62 10.85 -6.72 -3.03
CA GLU A 62 11.96 -5.90 -2.57
C GLU A 62 11.43 -4.63 -1.93
N VAL A 63 11.63 -4.49 -0.63
CA VAL A 63 11.31 -3.28 0.13
C VAL A 63 12.48 -2.34 0.09
N LYS A 64 12.26 -1.09 -0.35
CA LYS A 64 13.25 0.00 -0.28
C LYS A 64 12.72 1.13 0.58
N THR A 65 13.45 1.45 1.61
CA THR A 65 13.12 2.54 2.55
C THR A 65 14.37 2.97 3.30
N GLY A 66 14.26 3.96 4.18
CA GLY A 66 15.35 4.36 5.06
C GLY A 66 15.80 3.24 6.00
N GLU A 67 17.10 3.14 6.29
CA GLU A 67 17.68 2.12 7.17
C GLU A 67 17.00 2.05 8.53
N ASN A 68 16.58 3.19 9.04
CA ASN A 68 15.91 3.28 10.33
C ASN A 68 14.44 2.79 10.30
N LEU A 69 13.85 2.64 9.12
CA LEU A 69 12.46 2.24 8.91
C LEU A 69 12.31 0.80 8.43
N ILE A 70 13.35 0.22 7.84
CA ILE A 70 13.30 -1.07 7.14
C ILE A 70 12.76 -2.22 8.01
N ASN A 71 13.00 -2.15 9.32
CA ASN A 71 12.54 -3.17 10.27
C ASN A 71 11.10 -2.97 10.72
N ASP A 72 10.52 -1.80 10.47
CA ASP A 72 9.12 -1.48 10.77
C ASP A 72 8.20 -1.82 9.59
N ILE A 73 8.78 -2.14 8.42
CA ILE A 73 8.02 -2.60 7.25
C ILE A 73 7.87 -4.12 7.33
N GLU A 74 6.61 -4.54 7.41
CA GLU A 74 6.22 -5.94 7.51
C GLU A 74 5.69 -6.44 6.17
N VAL A 75 6.16 -7.61 5.76
CA VAL A 75 5.71 -8.34 4.58
C VAL A 75 5.23 -9.71 5.05
N THR A 76 3.93 -9.95 5.01
CA THR A 76 3.32 -11.19 5.47
C THR A 76 2.57 -11.89 4.36
N LEU A 77 2.56 -13.22 4.39
CA LEU A 77 1.83 -14.07 3.47
C LEU A 77 0.83 -14.93 4.23
N SER A 78 -0.45 -14.85 3.85
CA SER A 78 -1.51 -15.69 4.40
C SER A 78 -2.29 -16.32 3.24
N GLY A 79 -2.12 -17.61 3.04
CA GLY A 79 -2.63 -18.28 1.85
C GLY A 79 -1.97 -17.69 0.59
N ASP A 80 -2.76 -17.12 -0.30
CA ASP A 80 -2.34 -16.44 -1.53
C ASP A 80 -2.32 -14.90 -1.43
N LEU A 81 -2.59 -14.35 -0.24
CA LEU A 81 -2.60 -12.92 0.02
C LEU A 81 -1.25 -12.45 0.60
N LEU A 82 -0.56 -11.59 -0.13
CA LEU A 82 0.59 -10.83 0.35
C LEU A 82 0.12 -9.52 0.95
N THR A 83 0.44 -9.30 2.22
CA THR A 83 0.12 -8.05 2.93
C THR A 83 1.39 -7.25 3.20
N LEU A 84 1.35 -5.97 2.84
CA LEU A 84 2.41 -5.00 3.10
C LEU A 84 1.92 -4.01 4.15
N SER A 85 2.69 -3.86 5.24
CA SER A 85 2.32 -2.98 6.36
C SER A 85 3.51 -2.15 6.82
N ASP A 86 3.25 -0.87 7.09
CA ASP A 86 4.19 0.04 7.75
C ASP A 86 3.73 0.24 9.19
N ASN A 87 4.49 -0.33 10.12
CA ASN A 87 4.22 -0.31 11.57
C ASN A 87 4.91 0.84 12.29
N THR A 88 5.45 1.84 11.55
CA THR A 88 6.01 3.05 12.18
C THR A 88 4.93 3.82 12.92
N SER A 89 5.21 4.22 14.17
CA SER A 89 4.20 4.76 15.07
C SER A 89 3.84 6.21 14.80
N CYS A 90 4.79 7.04 14.34
CA CYS A 90 4.52 8.44 13.96
C CYS A 90 5.62 8.99 13.05
N ASN A 91 5.31 10.13 12.41
CA ASN A 91 6.21 10.84 11.51
C ASN A 91 6.04 12.36 11.64
N TRP A 92 6.99 13.02 12.32
CA TRP A 92 7.01 14.49 12.43
C TRP A 92 8.12 15.16 11.61
N VAL A 93 9.12 14.37 11.20
CA VAL A 93 10.36 14.93 10.60
C VAL A 93 10.76 14.26 9.29
N ARG A 94 10.02 13.25 8.83
CA ARG A 94 10.32 12.51 7.59
C ARG A 94 9.39 12.92 6.47
N ASP A 95 9.89 12.90 5.25
CA ASP A 95 9.06 13.08 4.06
C ASP A 95 8.07 11.92 3.90
N TYR A 96 6.95 12.18 3.21
CA TYR A 96 5.99 11.14 2.86
C TYR A 96 6.48 10.36 1.64
N GLY A 97 6.12 9.06 1.55
CA GLY A 97 6.41 8.24 0.38
C GLY A 97 7.83 7.66 0.32
N GLU A 98 8.53 7.60 1.45
CA GLU A 98 9.89 7.05 1.52
C GLU A 98 9.95 5.53 1.33
N THR A 99 8.84 4.82 1.57
CA THR A 99 8.80 3.36 1.44
C THR A 99 8.20 2.96 0.10
N VAL A 100 9.00 2.30 -0.71
CA VAL A 100 8.58 1.73 -2.00
C VAL A 100 8.82 0.23 -1.99
N VAL A 101 7.80 -0.55 -2.34
CA VAL A 101 7.89 -2.00 -2.48
C VAL A 101 7.84 -2.36 -3.97
N TYR A 102 8.89 -2.99 -4.45
CA TYR A 102 8.98 -3.52 -5.82
C TYR A 102 8.56 -4.98 -5.80
N ILE A 103 7.54 -5.30 -6.57
CA ILE A 103 6.97 -6.63 -6.67
C ILE A 103 7.20 -7.16 -8.08
N THR A 104 7.79 -8.34 -8.18
CA THR A 104 7.78 -9.13 -9.41
C THR A 104 6.93 -10.36 -9.17
N ALA A 105 5.98 -10.65 -10.08
CA ALA A 105 5.12 -11.83 -9.98
C ALA A 105 4.67 -12.28 -11.38
N PRO A 106 4.46 -13.59 -11.60
CA PRO A 106 3.93 -14.12 -12.85
C PRO A 106 2.44 -13.78 -13.05
N ASN A 107 1.70 -13.66 -11.94
CA ASN A 107 0.28 -13.27 -11.96
C ASN A 107 -0.13 -12.61 -10.65
N ILE A 108 -0.94 -11.56 -10.75
CA ILE A 108 -1.70 -10.95 -9.65
C ILE A 108 -3.14 -10.79 -10.13
N THR A 109 -4.09 -11.27 -9.34
CA THR A 109 -5.52 -11.20 -9.65
C THR A 109 -6.22 -10.06 -8.94
N ASP A 110 -5.82 -9.76 -7.69
CA ASP A 110 -6.49 -8.79 -6.83
C ASP A 110 -5.49 -7.85 -6.18
N ILE A 111 -5.77 -6.55 -6.22
CA ILE A 111 -4.98 -5.52 -5.53
C ILE A 111 -5.93 -4.68 -4.67
N TYR A 112 -5.78 -4.80 -3.36
CA TYR A 112 -6.49 -4.00 -2.36
C TYR A 112 -5.59 -2.84 -1.91
N SER A 113 -6.00 -1.61 -2.19
CA SER A 113 -5.28 -0.41 -1.79
C SER A 113 -5.90 0.23 -0.55
N LYS A 114 -5.11 0.31 0.52
CA LYS A 114 -5.40 1.05 1.76
C LYS A 114 -4.31 2.09 2.02
N THR A 115 -3.62 2.51 0.98
CA THR A 115 -2.51 3.47 1.03
C THR A 115 -2.89 4.79 0.38
N GLU A 116 -2.29 5.86 0.85
CA GLU A 116 -2.31 7.18 0.20
C GLU A 116 -1.20 7.32 -0.85
N GLN A 117 -0.34 6.30 -0.98
CA GLN A 117 0.73 6.26 -1.96
C GLN A 117 0.28 5.57 -3.25
N ASN A 118 1.00 5.82 -4.34
CA ASN A 118 0.63 5.28 -5.64
C ASN A 118 1.00 3.80 -5.80
N ILE A 119 0.16 3.10 -6.56
CA ILE A 119 0.43 1.76 -7.06
C ILE A 119 0.64 1.86 -8.57
N SER A 120 1.79 1.44 -9.06
CA SER A 120 2.16 1.57 -10.47
C SER A 120 2.69 0.28 -11.06
N SER A 121 2.64 0.16 -12.38
CA SER A 121 3.32 -0.91 -13.11
C SER A 121 4.62 -0.42 -13.76
N ASN A 122 5.63 -1.25 -13.72
CA ASN A 122 6.85 -1.07 -14.51
C ASN A 122 6.75 -1.97 -15.76
N GLY A 123 6.17 -1.41 -16.81
CA GLY A 123 5.84 -2.10 -18.05
C GLY A 123 4.41 -2.67 -18.07
N VAL A 124 4.12 -3.43 -19.11
CA VAL A 124 2.79 -3.95 -19.39
C VAL A 124 2.50 -5.20 -18.55
N LEU A 125 1.36 -5.22 -17.88
CA LEU A 125 0.84 -6.37 -17.14
C LEU A 125 -0.10 -7.17 -18.06
N THR A 126 0.24 -8.41 -18.34
CA THR A 126 -0.58 -9.34 -19.14
C THR A 126 -1.32 -10.36 -18.28
N TYR A 127 -1.56 -10.03 -17.01
CA TYR A 127 -2.36 -10.85 -16.10
C TYR A 127 -3.77 -11.02 -16.67
N PRO A 128 -4.30 -12.24 -16.86
CA PRO A 128 -5.57 -12.45 -17.57
C PRO A 128 -6.73 -11.65 -17.01
N SER A 129 -6.80 -11.51 -15.69
CA SER A 129 -7.81 -10.68 -15.00
C SER A 129 -7.14 -9.93 -13.87
N LEU A 130 -7.45 -8.65 -13.74
CA LEU A 130 -6.95 -7.78 -12.68
C LEU A 130 -8.11 -7.05 -12.03
N HIS A 131 -8.31 -7.28 -10.74
CA HIS A 131 -9.27 -6.60 -9.90
C HIS A 131 -8.56 -5.56 -9.03
N LEU A 132 -8.97 -4.30 -9.16
CA LEU A 132 -8.42 -3.16 -8.43
C LEU A 132 -9.47 -2.65 -7.45
N THR A 133 -9.18 -2.71 -6.16
CA THR A 133 -10.11 -2.33 -5.11
C THR A 133 -9.55 -1.17 -4.29
N LEU A 134 -10.31 -0.08 -4.26
CA LEU A 134 -10.06 1.10 -3.45
C LEU A 134 -11.33 1.43 -2.67
N MET A 135 -11.58 0.67 -1.62
CA MET A 135 -12.77 0.75 -0.77
C MET A 135 -12.38 0.78 0.70
N ASP A 136 -13.14 1.50 1.52
CA ASP A 136 -12.88 1.65 2.97
C ASP A 136 -13.07 0.34 3.75
N ASP A 137 -14.05 -0.48 3.37
CA ASP A 137 -14.32 -1.79 3.98
C ASP A 137 -14.71 -2.80 2.88
N VAL A 138 -13.89 -3.80 2.67
CA VAL A 138 -14.10 -4.84 1.67
C VAL A 138 -13.38 -6.13 2.08
N ASP A 139 -14.02 -7.27 1.94
CA ASP A 139 -13.46 -8.61 2.19
C ASP A 139 -12.79 -8.77 3.57
N GLY A 140 -13.26 -8.01 4.58
CA GLY A 140 -12.67 -7.98 5.93
C GLY A 140 -11.43 -7.09 6.06
N PHE A 141 -11.06 -6.34 5.03
CA PHE A 141 -10.00 -5.34 5.07
C PHE A 141 -10.61 -3.96 5.29
N SER A 142 -10.34 -3.34 6.42
CA SER A 142 -10.81 -1.99 6.73
C SER A 142 -9.67 -0.97 6.65
N GLY A 143 -10.03 0.29 6.36
CA GLY A 143 -9.11 1.40 6.21
C GLY A 143 -9.23 2.08 4.86
N THR A 144 -8.96 3.37 4.83
CA THR A 144 -9.09 4.23 3.64
C THR A 144 -7.81 4.25 2.84
N GLY A 145 -7.93 4.17 1.52
CA GLY A 145 -6.87 4.42 0.57
C GLY A 145 -7.19 5.66 -0.27
N THR A 146 -6.22 6.51 -0.53
CA THR A 146 -6.40 7.72 -1.35
C THR A 146 -5.36 7.84 -2.45
N GLY A 147 -4.47 6.86 -2.56
CA GLY A 147 -3.44 6.79 -3.59
C GLY A 147 -4.01 6.43 -4.96
N ASP A 148 -3.27 6.81 -5.99
CA ASP A 148 -3.67 6.58 -7.37
C ASP A 148 -3.08 5.27 -7.94
N PHE A 149 -3.76 4.71 -8.94
CA PHE A 149 -3.24 3.60 -9.74
C PHE A 149 -2.71 4.11 -11.08
N TYR A 150 -1.49 3.71 -11.46
CA TYR A 150 -0.85 4.00 -12.75
C TYR A 150 -0.41 2.69 -13.40
N LEU A 151 -1.28 2.06 -14.20
CA LEU A 151 -1.03 0.73 -14.74
C LEU A 151 -1.08 0.70 -16.26
N GLN A 152 -0.18 -0.08 -16.87
CA GLN A 152 -0.25 -0.49 -18.25
C GLN A 152 -0.68 -1.95 -18.33
N VAL A 153 -1.72 -2.26 -19.10
CA VAL A 153 -2.30 -3.60 -19.20
C VAL A 153 -2.42 -4.07 -20.64
N ALA A 154 -2.33 -5.39 -20.85
CA ALA A 154 -2.74 -6.05 -22.07
C ALA A 154 -3.37 -7.40 -21.66
N ASN A 155 -4.70 -7.40 -21.39
CA ASN A 155 -5.35 -8.50 -20.72
C ASN A 155 -6.81 -8.73 -21.19
N ASP A 156 -7.47 -9.73 -20.60
CA ASP A 156 -8.85 -10.04 -20.92
C ASP A 156 -9.84 -9.23 -20.09
N ARG A 157 -9.46 -8.86 -18.86
CA ARG A 157 -10.38 -8.15 -17.96
C ARG A 157 -9.65 -7.23 -16.98
N VAL A 158 -10.18 -6.02 -16.84
CA VAL A 158 -9.94 -5.12 -15.70
C VAL A 158 -11.27 -4.87 -15.00
N PHE A 159 -11.31 -5.10 -13.68
CA PHE A 159 -12.44 -4.75 -12.84
C PHE A 159 -11.97 -3.74 -11.77
N VAL A 160 -12.68 -2.63 -11.65
CA VAL A 160 -12.36 -1.55 -10.70
C VAL A 160 -13.52 -1.36 -9.75
N GLU A 161 -13.26 -1.45 -8.44
CA GLU A 161 -14.20 -1.10 -7.38
C GLU A 161 -13.65 0.05 -6.55
N ASN A 162 -14.46 1.09 -6.36
CA ASN A 162 -14.04 2.28 -5.65
C ASN A 162 -15.21 2.95 -4.90
N ASN A 163 -14.98 3.35 -3.63
CA ASN A 163 -15.82 4.27 -2.88
C ASN A 163 -15.01 5.42 -2.24
N GLU A 164 -13.76 5.60 -2.68
CA GLU A 164 -12.80 6.56 -2.16
C GLU A 164 -12.46 7.64 -3.21
N VAL A 165 -11.46 8.47 -2.96
CA VAL A 165 -11.10 9.63 -3.81
C VAL A 165 -9.95 9.36 -4.77
N GLY A 166 -9.32 8.19 -4.73
CA GLY A 166 -8.18 7.84 -5.60
C GLY A 166 -8.56 7.77 -7.08
N ARG A 167 -7.57 7.90 -7.94
CA ARG A 167 -7.72 7.91 -9.40
C ARG A 167 -7.08 6.70 -10.03
N PHE A 168 -7.66 6.23 -11.12
CA PHE A 168 -7.18 5.09 -11.88
C PHE A 168 -6.73 5.55 -13.26
N PHE A 169 -5.42 5.58 -13.51
CA PHE A 169 -4.83 5.86 -14.82
C PHE A 169 -4.41 4.53 -15.44
N ILE A 170 -5.30 3.97 -16.26
CA ILE A 170 -5.10 2.67 -16.88
C ILE A 170 -4.89 2.88 -18.38
N SER A 171 -3.85 2.28 -18.93
CA SER A 171 -3.50 2.37 -20.34
C SER A 171 -3.17 1.02 -20.94
N GLY A 172 -3.22 0.90 -22.27
CA GLY A 172 -2.92 -0.34 -23.00
C GLY A 172 -4.14 -0.96 -23.65
N THR A 173 -4.47 -2.22 -23.36
CA THR A 173 -5.63 -2.91 -23.94
C THR A 173 -6.28 -3.86 -22.95
N THR A 174 -7.62 -3.91 -22.95
CA THR A 174 -8.39 -4.94 -22.24
C THR A 174 -9.62 -5.31 -23.06
N ILE A 175 -10.06 -6.57 -22.97
CA ILE A 175 -11.27 -7.01 -23.69
C ILE A 175 -12.52 -6.56 -22.93
N ASN A 176 -12.49 -6.64 -21.59
CA ASN A 176 -13.61 -6.31 -20.73
C ASN A 176 -13.15 -5.31 -19.66
N LEU A 177 -13.84 -4.20 -19.58
CA LEU A 177 -13.65 -3.19 -18.54
C LEU A 177 -14.94 -3.04 -17.73
N ASP A 178 -14.87 -3.38 -16.47
CA ASP A 178 -15.98 -3.20 -15.52
C ASP A 178 -15.57 -2.16 -14.47
N ILE A 179 -16.40 -1.13 -14.28
CA ILE A 179 -16.16 -0.07 -13.31
C ILE A 179 -17.36 0.04 -12.38
N ASN A 180 -17.11 -0.15 -11.09
CA ASN A 180 -18.10 -0.02 -10.04
C ASN A 180 -17.65 1.06 -9.04
N PHE A 181 -18.17 2.29 -9.20
CA PHE A 181 -17.98 3.38 -8.26
C PHE A 181 -19.24 3.56 -7.45
N ALA A 182 -19.22 3.13 -6.17
CA ALA A 182 -20.38 3.18 -5.31
C ALA A 182 -20.65 4.59 -4.80
N GLU A 183 -19.67 5.21 -4.17
CA GLU A 183 -19.69 6.57 -3.62
C GLU A 183 -18.27 7.13 -3.68
N GLY A 184 -18.07 8.42 -3.35
CA GLY A 184 -16.76 9.03 -3.32
C GLY A 184 -16.43 9.88 -4.56
N GLY A 185 -15.22 10.45 -4.56
CA GLY A 185 -14.72 11.37 -5.60
C GLY A 185 -13.73 10.74 -6.56
N GLY A 186 -13.68 9.41 -6.66
CA GLY A 186 -12.75 8.71 -7.53
C GLY A 186 -12.97 8.99 -9.01
N VAL A 187 -11.90 8.91 -9.80
CA VAL A 187 -11.93 9.17 -11.25
C VAL A 187 -11.20 8.03 -11.98
N PHE A 188 -11.80 7.57 -13.07
CA PHE A 188 -11.18 6.62 -13.98
C PHE A 188 -10.72 7.34 -15.26
N HIS A 189 -9.44 7.18 -15.58
CA HIS A 189 -8.78 7.67 -16.78
C HIS A 189 -8.36 6.49 -17.64
N GLY A 190 -9.12 6.24 -18.70
CA GLY A 190 -8.88 5.16 -19.66
C GLY A 190 -8.72 5.67 -21.09
N GLU A 191 -8.27 6.92 -21.28
CA GLU A 191 -8.16 7.56 -22.59
C GLU A 191 -7.16 6.84 -23.52
N ASN A 192 -6.26 6.04 -22.94
CA ASN A 192 -5.25 5.26 -23.65
C ASN A 192 -5.44 3.73 -23.47
N LEU A 193 -6.64 3.28 -23.12
CA LEU A 193 -7.00 1.87 -22.92
C LEU A 193 -7.68 1.27 -24.15
#